data_5349803732ff42d56b2c786e5a58198d
#
_entry.id   5349803732ff42d56b2c786e5a58198d
#
_cell.length_a   1.000
_cell.length_b   1.000
_cell.length_c   1.000
_cell.angle_alpha   90.00
_cell.angle_beta   90.00
_cell.angle_gamma   90.00
#
_symmetry.space_group_name_H-M   'P 1'
#
loop_
_entity.id
_entity.type
_entity.pdbx_description
1 polymer ?
#
loop_
_entity_poly.entity_id
_entity_poly.type
_entity_poly.pdbx_seq_one_letter_code
_entity_poly.pdbx_strand_id
1 'polypeptide(L)'
;MASIEIKNLTKRYGAMTALENLSLKIESGEFLVLLGPSGCGKTTLLRCLAGLETPDAGEIYMDGELVFSSKLKRIVPPGKRNLGMVFQSYALWPHMTVRDNVKFGLDVLNLSEPDSKERLDQVLKDLGMSDLQNRYPSELSGGQQQRVALARLLATKPPVFLMDEPLSNLDARLR
;
A
#
# COMPACT_ATOMS: atom_id res chain seq x y z
N MET A 1 -0.18 12.85 8.18
CA MET A 1 0.10 11.42 8.44
C MET A 1 -0.85 10.95 9.51
N ALA A 2 -1.30 9.70 9.47
CA ALA A 2 -2.26 9.15 10.42
C ALA A 2 -1.57 8.17 11.38
N SER A 3 -2.11 8.02 12.59
CA SER A 3 -1.67 6.99 13.55
C SER A 3 -2.39 5.66 13.27
N ILE A 4 -1.79 4.53 13.67
CA ILE A 4 -2.41 3.21 13.60
C ILE A 4 -2.33 2.56 14.98
N GLU A 5 -3.44 2.02 15.47
CA GLU A 5 -3.48 1.22 16.70
C GLU A 5 -4.14 -0.12 16.41
N ILE A 6 -3.46 -1.19 16.80
CA ILE A 6 -3.90 -2.58 16.64
C ILE A 6 -4.06 -3.16 18.04
N LYS A 7 -5.20 -3.81 18.32
CA LYS A 7 -5.49 -4.45 19.59
C LYS A 7 -5.86 -5.91 19.43
N ASN A 8 -5.03 -6.80 19.96
CA ASN A 8 -5.27 -8.24 20.05
C ASN A 8 -5.67 -8.87 18.70
N LEU A 9 -5.00 -8.44 17.62
CA LEU A 9 -5.32 -8.88 16.27
C LEU A 9 -4.90 -10.33 16.07
N THR A 10 -5.84 -11.14 15.60
CA THR A 10 -5.60 -12.55 15.25
C THR A 10 -6.10 -12.83 13.86
N LYS A 11 -5.28 -13.54 13.05
CA LYS A 11 -5.67 -14.03 11.73
C LYS A 11 -5.21 -15.46 11.53
N ARG A 12 -6.14 -16.32 11.09
CA ARG A 12 -5.91 -17.74 10.81
C ARG A 12 -6.28 -18.10 9.39
N TYR A 13 -5.60 -19.09 8.85
CA TYR A 13 -5.89 -19.73 7.58
C TYR A 13 -6.03 -21.23 7.83
N GLY A 14 -7.25 -21.70 8.02
CA GLY A 14 -7.50 -23.06 8.48
C GLY A 14 -6.83 -23.34 9.83
N ALA A 15 -5.93 -24.32 9.87
CA ALA A 15 -5.18 -24.66 11.09
C ALA A 15 -3.96 -23.77 11.35
N MET A 16 -3.53 -22.96 10.38
CA MET A 16 -2.36 -22.10 10.51
C MET A 16 -2.74 -20.74 11.09
N THR A 17 -2.08 -20.33 12.17
CA THR A 17 -2.21 -18.97 12.73
C THR A 17 -1.12 -18.09 12.13
N ALA A 18 -1.50 -17.10 11.34
CA ALA A 18 -0.58 -16.14 10.72
C ALA A 18 -0.29 -14.93 11.62
N LEU A 19 -1.29 -14.48 12.37
CA LEU A 19 -1.17 -13.44 13.40
C LEU A 19 -1.84 -13.94 14.67
N GLU A 20 -1.17 -13.84 15.81
CA GLU A 20 -1.71 -14.28 17.08
C GLU A 20 -1.63 -13.16 18.13
N ASN A 21 -2.80 -12.66 18.55
CA ASN A 21 -2.96 -11.68 19.62
C ASN A 21 -2.01 -10.46 19.50
N LEU A 22 -1.77 -9.99 18.27
CA LEU A 22 -0.85 -8.90 17.99
C LEU A 22 -1.43 -7.57 18.44
N SER A 23 -0.69 -6.84 19.26
CA SER A 23 -1.00 -5.47 19.64
C SER A 23 0.19 -4.57 19.30
N LEU A 24 -0.09 -3.45 18.63
CA LEU A 24 0.94 -2.53 18.12
C LEU A 24 0.34 -1.14 18.02
N LYS A 25 1.12 -0.12 18.36
CA LYS A 25 0.76 1.28 18.14
C LYS A 25 1.85 1.94 17.29
N ILE A 26 1.45 2.67 16.27
CA ILE A 26 2.31 3.42 15.36
C ILE A 26 1.83 4.87 15.42
N GLU A 27 2.72 5.77 15.80
CA GLU A 27 2.39 7.18 15.95
C GLU A 27 2.38 7.89 14.57
N SER A 28 1.71 9.02 14.53
CA SER A 28 1.69 9.84 13.31
C SER A 28 3.10 10.30 12.92
N GLY A 29 3.49 10.02 11.67
CA GLY A 29 4.83 10.34 11.16
C GLY A 29 5.90 9.31 11.45
N GLU A 30 5.58 8.24 12.13
CA GLU A 30 6.51 7.14 12.41
C GLU A 30 6.78 6.30 11.15
N PHE A 31 8.03 5.86 11.00
CA PHE A 31 8.45 4.90 9.98
C PHE A 31 8.74 3.55 10.66
N LEU A 32 7.85 2.58 10.45
CA LEU A 32 7.97 1.25 11.02
C LEU A 32 8.44 0.23 9.99
N VAL A 33 9.45 -0.55 10.34
CA VAL A 33 9.95 -1.66 9.52
C VAL A 33 9.57 -3.00 10.15
N LEU A 34 8.90 -3.86 9.38
CA LEU A 34 8.56 -5.21 9.78
C LEU A 34 9.67 -6.17 9.32
N LEU A 35 10.39 -6.78 10.25
CA LEU A 35 11.44 -7.75 9.98
C LEU A 35 11.02 -9.16 10.41
N GLY A 36 11.48 -10.17 9.69
CA GLY A 36 11.22 -11.58 10.01
C GLY A 36 11.30 -12.48 8.80
N PRO A 37 11.40 -13.82 8.99
CA PRO A 37 11.49 -14.80 7.92
C PRO A 37 10.23 -14.79 7.02
N SER A 38 10.35 -15.42 5.85
CA SER A 38 9.18 -15.65 4.99
C SER A 38 8.11 -16.44 5.74
N GLY A 39 6.85 -16.06 5.58
CA GLY A 39 5.72 -16.71 6.24
C GLY A 39 5.44 -16.29 7.69
N CYS A 40 6.21 -15.37 8.30
CA CYS A 40 5.95 -14.91 9.68
C CYS A 40 4.78 -13.91 9.83
N GLY A 41 3.97 -13.68 8.78
CA GLY A 41 2.74 -12.88 8.88
C GLY A 41 2.86 -11.42 8.46
N LYS A 42 4.01 -10.91 7.97
CA LYS A 42 4.18 -9.49 7.56
C LYS A 42 3.16 -9.06 6.51
N THR A 43 3.08 -9.78 5.40
CA THR A 43 2.11 -9.52 4.32
C THR A 43 0.67 -9.63 4.82
N THR A 44 0.39 -10.61 5.70
CA THR A 44 -0.93 -10.78 6.31
C THR A 44 -1.31 -9.56 7.15
N LEU A 45 -0.39 -9.03 7.96
CA LEU A 45 -0.62 -7.83 8.73
C LEU A 45 -0.92 -6.62 7.83
N LEU A 46 -0.08 -6.40 6.80
CA LEU A 46 -0.29 -5.30 5.85
C LEU A 46 -1.65 -5.41 5.14
N ARG A 47 -2.04 -6.63 4.72
CA ARG A 47 -3.36 -6.86 4.09
C ARG A 47 -4.52 -6.65 5.07
N CYS A 48 -4.37 -7.04 6.34
CA CYS A 48 -5.37 -6.74 7.37
C CYS A 48 -5.54 -5.23 7.58
N LEU A 49 -4.43 -4.47 7.63
CA LEU A 49 -4.46 -3.01 7.71
C LEU A 49 -5.12 -2.40 6.47
N ALA A 50 -4.78 -2.88 5.28
CA ALA A 50 -5.38 -2.41 4.03
C ALA A 50 -6.87 -2.77 3.90
N GLY A 51 -7.39 -3.72 4.71
CA GLY A 51 -8.75 -4.23 4.59
C GLY A 51 -8.95 -5.24 3.47
N LEU A 52 -7.85 -5.75 2.91
CA LEU A 52 -7.83 -6.80 1.88
C LEU A 52 -8.01 -8.19 2.49
N GLU A 53 -7.68 -8.33 3.78
CA GLU A 53 -7.92 -9.52 4.59
C GLU A 53 -8.73 -9.12 5.82
N THR A 54 -9.70 -9.95 6.18
CA THR A 54 -10.50 -9.76 7.40
C THR A 54 -9.88 -10.56 8.53
N PRO A 55 -9.43 -9.92 9.63
CA PRO A 55 -8.97 -10.63 10.82
C PRO A 55 -10.10 -11.45 11.48
N ASP A 56 -9.73 -12.50 12.21
CA ASP A 56 -10.70 -13.33 12.94
C ASP A 56 -11.04 -12.74 14.33
N ALA A 57 -10.10 -12.00 14.93
CA ALA A 57 -10.32 -11.33 16.20
C ALA A 57 -9.51 -10.03 16.32
N GLY A 58 -9.89 -9.17 17.26
CA GLY A 58 -9.20 -7.93 17.58
C GLY A 58 -9.85 -6.70 16.98
N GLU A 59 -9.10 -5.60 17.01
CA GLU A 59 -9.54 -4.28 16.54
C GLU A 59 -8.39 -3.55 15.84
N ILE A 60 -8.73 -2.73 14.84
CA ILE A 60 -7.81 -1.83 14.16
C ILE A 60 -8.40 -0.43 14.15
N TYR A 61 -7.61 0.54 14.57
CA TYR A 61 -7.93 1.97 14.52
C TYR A 61 -6.95 2.67 13.57
N MET A 62 -7.43 3.65 12.83
CA MET A 62 -6.63 4.55 11.99
C MET A 62 -7.03 5.98 12.33
N ASP A 63 -6.06 6.77 12.78
CA ASP A 63 -6.27 8.15 13.25
C ASP A 63 -7.40 8.28 14.28
N GLY A 64 -7.47 7.31 15.22
CA GLY A 64 -8.51 7.20 16.23
C GLY A 64 -9.85 6.62 15.77
N GLU A 65 -10.06 6.46 14.45
CA GLU A 65 -11.27 5.85 13.91
C GLU A 65 -11.18 4.32 13.88
N LEU A 66 -12.21 3.65 14.39
CA LEU A 66 -12.32 2.18 14.36
C LEU A 66 -12.63 1.72 12.92
N VAL A 67 -11.64 1.05 12.27
CA VAL A 67 -11.79 0.52 10.91
C VAL A 67 -12.09 -0.97 10.87
N PHE A 68 -11.77 -1.69 11.92
CA PHE A 68 -12.12 -3.11 12.09
C PHE A 68 -12.37 -3.43 13.57
N SER A 69 -13.43 -4.19 13.85
CA SER A 69 -13.68 -4.82 15.15
C SER A 69 -14.46 -6.11 14.96
N SER A 70 -13.90 -7.22 15.41
CA SER A 70 -14.60 -8.52 15.44
C SER A 70 -15.79 -8.52 16.39
N LYS A 71 -15.67 -7.84 17.54
CA LYS A 71 -16.72 -7.73 18.56
C LYS A 71 -17.92 -6.92 18.07
N LEU A 72 -17.66 -5.76 17.45
CA LEU A 72 -18.71 -4.86 16.95
C LEU A 72 -19.16 -5.21 15.53
N LYS A 73 -18.58 -6.25 14.91
CA LYS A 73 -18.82 -6.64 13.51
C LYS A 73 -18.64 -5.47 12.53
N ARG A 74 -17.69 -4.57 12.84
CA ARG A 74 -17.37 -3.41 12.01
C ARG A 74 -16.24 -3.76 11.04
N ILE A 75 -16.48 -3.51 9.75
CA ILE A 75 -15.48 -3.68 8.68
C ILE A 75 -15.58 -2.49 7.75
N VAL A 76 -14.55 -1.64 7.73
CA VAL A 76 -14.41 -0.56 6.75
C VAL A 76 -13.71 -1.15 5.52
N PRO A 77 -14.29 -1.04 4.31
CA PRO A 77 -13.69 -1.60 3.10
C PRO A 77 -12.40 -0.85 2.72
N PRO A 78 -11.49 -1.48 1.92
CA PRO A 78 -10.18 -0.92 1.57
C PRO A 78 -10.24 0.52 1.03
N GLY A 79 -11.12 0.79 0.07
CA GLY A 79 -11.24 2.11 -0.56
C GLY A 79 -11.71 3.25 0.38
N LYS A 80 -12.12 2.92 1.61
CA LYS A 80 -12.54 3.90 2.64
C LYS A 80 -11.54 4.02 3.80
N ARG A 81 -10.40 3.33 3.75
CA ARG A 81 -9.38 3.39 4.81
C ARG A 81 -8.35 4.49 4.62
N ASN A 82 -8.45 5.23 3.53
CA ASN A 82 -7.57 6.35 3.21
C ASN A 82 -6.07 6.02 3.36
N LEU A 83 -5.65 4.92 2.75
CA LEU A 83 -4.27 4.46 2.73
C LEU A 83 -3.84 4.04 1.33
N GLY A 84 -2.55 4.00 1.09
CA GLY A 84 -1.98 3.47 -0.13
C GLY A 84 -1.11 2.25 0.13
N MET A 85 -1.12 1.29 -0.78
CA MET A 85 -0.32 0.07 -0.65
C MET A 85 0.46 -0.23 -1.93
N VAL A 86 1.76 -0.52 -1.76
CA VAL A 86 2.60 -1.12 -2.80
C VAL A 86 2.69 -2.61 -2.53
N PHE A 87 2.29 -3.41 -3.52
CA PHE A 87 2.35 -4.87 -3.46
C PHE A 87 3.71 -5.41 -3.93
N GLN A 88 4.10 -6.56 -3.46
CA GLN A 88 5.31 -7.26 -3.90
C GLN A 88 5.35 -7.48 -5.42
N SER A 89 4.21 -7.74 -6.05
CA SER A 89 4.07 -7.92 -7.51
C SER A 89 3.86 -6.61 -8.28
N TYR A 90 3.99 -5.44 -7.60
CA TYR A 90 3.71 -4.09 -8.13
C TYR A 90 2.25 -3.84 -8.54
N ALA A 91 1.48 -4.85 -8.90
CA ALA A 91 0.08 -4.79 -9.30
C ALA A 91 -0.21 -3.69 -10.34
N LEU A 92 0.65 -3.57 -11.37
CA LEU A 92 0.43 -2.64 -12.48
C LEU A 92 -0.63 -3.19 -13.41
N TRP A 93 -1.47 -2.31 -13.96
CA TRP A 93 -2.42 -2.68 -15.01
C TRP A 93 -1.67 -2.86 -16.34
N PRO A 94 -1.61 -4.08 -16.90
CA PRO A 94 -0.75 -4.37 -18.05
C PRO A 94 -1.24 -3.71 -19.35
N HIS A 95 -2.52 -3.36 -19.43
CA HIS A 95 -3.16 -2.71 -20.57
C HIS A 95 -3.13 -1.17 -20.51
N MET A 96 -2.56 -0.61 -19.47
CA MET A 96 -2.41 0.84 -19.26
C MET A 96 -0.94 1.24 -19.40
N THR A 97 -0.70 2.43 -19.95
CA THR A 97 0.63 3.03 -19.98
C THR A 97 1.11 3.39 -18.56
N VAL A 98 2.39 3.75 -18.41
CA VAL A 98 2.92 4.30 -17.14
C VAL A 98 2.08 5.49 -16.68
N ARG A 99 1.81 6.43 -17.60
CA ARG A 99 1.00 7.61 -17.34
C ARG A 99 -0.39 7.25 -16.82
N ASP A 100 -1.07 6.33 -17.51
CA ASP A 100 -2.44 5.93 -17.17
C ASP A 100 -2.48 5.16 -15.84
N ASN A 101 -1.47 4.31 -15.58
CA ASN A 101 -1.33 3.63 -14.30
C ASN A 101 -1.26 4.63 -13.13
N VAL A 102 -0.54 5.74 -13.27
CA VAL A 102 -0.43 6.77 -12.22
C VAL A 102 -1.69 7.63 -12.17
N LYS A 103 -2.22 8.04 -13.34
CA LYS A 103 -3.41 8.88 -13.45
C LYS A 103 -4.64 8.25 -12.81
N PHE A 104 -4.81 6.94 -12.93
CA PHE A 104 -5.96 6.22 -12.38
C PHE A 104 -6.23 6.53 -10.89
N GLY A 105 -5.17 6.59 -10.08
CA GLY A 105 -5.30 6.95 -8.66
C GLY A 105 -5.72 8.40 -8.45
N LEU A 106 -5.28 9.30 -9.31
CA LEU A 106 -5.64 10.72 -9.27
C LEU A 106 -7.10 10.95 -9.68
N ASP A 107 -7.59 10.20 -10.68
CA ASP A 107 -8.98 10.28 -11.15
C ASP A 107 -9.97 9.91 -10.02
N VAL A 108 -9.61 8.96 -9.16
CA VAL A 108 -10.42 8.59 -7.98
C VAL A 108 -10.52 9.73 -6.96
N LEU A 109 -9.53 10.62 -6.91
CA LEU A 109 -9.51 11.77 -5.98
C LEU A 109 -10.37 12.95 -6.46
N ASN A 110 -10.94 12.90 -7.68
CA ASN A 110 -11.73 13.97 -8.28
C ASN A 110 -11.03 15.35 -8.25
N LEU A 111 -9.72 15.37 -8.50
CA LEU A 111 -8.95 16.60 -8.61
C LEU A 111 -9.31 17.36 -9.89
N SER A 112 -9.05 18.67 -9.91
CA SER A 112 -9.13 19.44 -11.15
C SER A 112 -8.13 18.92 -12.19
N GLU A 113 -8.43 19.01 -13.48
CA GLU A 113 -7.49 18.56 -14.54
C GLU A 113 -6.10 19.22 -14.44
N PRO A 114 -5.96 20.53 -14.17
CA PRO A 114 -4.66 21.15 -13.96
C PRO A 114 -3.89 20.53 -12.79
N ASP A 115 -4.54 20.34 -11.64
CA ASP A 115 -3.91 19.79 -10.43
C ASP A 115 -3.51 18.33 -10.61
N SER A 116 -4.37 17.54 -11.26
CA SER A 116 -4.10 16.14 -11.60
C SER A 116 -2.89 16.01 -12.52
N LYS A 117 -2.82 16.84 -13.56
CA LYS A 117 -1.70 16.87 -14.50
C LYS A 117 -0.40 17.29 -13.82
N GLU A 118 -0.42 18.36 -13.03
CA GLU A 118 0.75 18.84 -12.32
C GLU A 118 1.32 17.77 -11.38
N ARG A 119 0.47 17.12 -10.57
CA ARG A 119 0.90 16.04 -9.67
C ARG A 119 1.48 14.86 -10.42
N LEU A 120 0.85 14.47 -11.52
CA LEU A 120 1.31 13.37 -12.36
C LEU A 120 2.70 13.68 -12.95
N ASP A 121 2.87 14.83 -13.57
CA ASP A 121 4.11 15.22 -14.23
C ASP A 121 5.24 15.38 -13.17
N GLN A 122 4.92 15.93 -12.00
CA GLN A 122 5.89 16.06 -10.90
C GLN A 122 6.36 14.69 -10.38
N VAL A 123 5.44 13.77 -10.08
CA VAL A 123 5.83 12.46 -9.53
C VAL A 123 6.61 11.61 -10.54
N LEU A 124 6.25 11.69 -11.83
CA LEU A 124 7.01 11.00 -12.88
C LEU A 124 8.42 11.58 -13.03
N LYS A 125 8.58 12.89 -12.90
CA LYS A 125 9.88 13.58 -12.91
C LYS A 125 10.72 13.16 -11.70
N ASP A 126 10.16 13.19 -10.49
CA ASP A 126 10.87 12.87 -9.25
C ASP A 126 11.40 11.43 -9.24
N LEU A 127 10.70 10.50 -9.92
CA LEU A 127 11.09 9.10 -10.04
C LEU A 127 11.87 8.78 -11.32
N GLY A 128 12.21 9.78 -12.15
CA GLY A 128 12.94 9.59 -13.41
C GLY A 128 12.18 8.75 -14.43
N MET A 129 10.84 8.90 -14.49
CA MET A 129 9.95 8.13 -15.36
C MET A 129 9.32 8.95 -16.49
N SER A 130 9.64 10.24 -16.61
CA SER A 130 9.03 11.14 -17.61
C SER A 130 9.16 10.63 -19.04
N ASP A 131 10.35 10.13 -19.42
CA ASP A 131 10.61 9.64 -20.79
C ASP A 131 9.95 8.28 -21.06
N LEU A 132 9.49 7.59 -20.02
CA LEU A 132 8.86 6.27 -20.09
C LEU A 132 7.35 6.34 -19.94
N GLN A 133 6.75 7.52 -19.83
CA GLN A 133 5.34 7.71 -19.49
C GLN A 133 4.36 7.04 -20.46
N ASN A 134 4.75 6.88 -21.72
CA ASN A 134 3.92 6.28 -22.77
C ASN A 134 4.16 4.77 -22.95
N ARG A 135 5.08 4.18 -22.19
CA ARG A 135 5.35 2.73 -22.24
C ARG A 135 4.37 1.93 -21.42
N TYR A 136 4.19 0.68 -21.81
CA TYR A 136 3.42 -0.32 -21.07
C TYR A 136 4.31 -1.05 -20.05
N PRO A 137 3.75 -1.64 -18.98
CA PRO A 137 4.51 -2.40 -17.99
C PRO A 137 5.40 -3.50 -18.57
N SER A 138 4.96 -4.16 -19.63
CA SER A 138 5.73 -5.21 -20.33
C SER A 138 7.03 -4.72 -20.98
N GLU A 139 7.16 -3.41 -21.20
CA GLU A 139 8.33 -2.78 -21.82
C GLU A 139 9.32 -2.23 -20.77
N LEU A 140 9.04 -2.46 -19.48
CA LEU A 140 9.80 -1.92 -18.36
C LEU A 140 10.59 -3.01 -17.64
N SER A 141 11.79 -2.65 -17.15
CA SER A 141 12.52 -3.50 -16.19
C SER A 141 11.77 -3.58 -14.86
N GLY A 142 12.07 -4.60 -14.03
CA GLY A 142 11.45 -4.75 -12.70
C GLY A 142 11.62 -3.51 -11.81
N GLY A 143 12.81 -2.89 -11.82
CA GLY A 143 13.05 -1.64 -11.09
C GLY A 143 12.26 -0.44 -11.64
N GLN A 144 11.98 -0.40 -12.96
CA GLN A 144 11.11 0.61 -13.55
C GLN A 144 9.64 0.37 -13.18
N GLN A 145 9.17 -0.88 -13.21
CA GLN A 145 7.83 -1.25 -12.76
C GLN A 145 7.60 -0.88 -11.28
N GLN A 146 8.59 -1.12 -10.44
CA GLN A 146 8.58 -0.71 -9.04
C GLN A 146 8.43 0.81 -8.88
N ARG A 147 9.17 1.60 -9.67
CA ARG A 147 9.04 3.06 -9.65
C ARG A 147 7.66 3.52 -10.10
N VAL A 148 7.02 2.85 -11.05
CA VAL A 148 5.63 3.14 -11.44
C VAL A 148 4.66 2.84 -10.29
N ALA A 149 4.82 1.71 -9.58
CA ALA A 149 3.99 1.39 -8.42
C ALA A 149 4.16 2.43 -7.29
N LEU A 150 5.39 2.91 -7.09
CA LEU A 150 5.68 3.99 -6.14
C LEU A 150 5.08 5.32 -6.62
N ALA A 151 5.14 5.63 -7.92
CA ALA A 151 4.52 6.82 -8.50
C ALA A 151 3.00 6.85 -8.25
N ARG A 152 2.31 5.72 -8.43
CA ARG A 152 0.87 5.59 -8.13
C ARG A 152 0.55 5.94 -6.67
N LEU A 153 1.40 5.46 -5.76
CA LEU A 153 1.24 5.72 -4.34
C LEU A 153 1.49 7.19 -4.00
N LEU A 154 2.61 7.75 -4.46
CA LEU A 154 3.01 9.13 -4.15
C LEU A 154 2.07 10.17 -4.76
N ALA A 155 1.53 9.91 -5.95
CA ALA A 155 0.61 10.82 -6.62
C ALA A 155 -0.66 11.08 -5.80
N THR A 156 -1.18 10.05 -5.13
CA THR A 156 -2.41 10.16 -4.32
C THR A 156 -2.18 10.77 -2.94
N LYS A 157 -0.92 10.84 -2.45
CA LYS A 157 -0.54 11.39 -1.14
C LYS A 157 -1.40 10.88 0.03
N PRO A 158 -1.58 9.56 0.19
CA PRO A 158 -2.38 9.04 1.29
C PRO A 158 -1.67 9.30 2.63
N PRO A 159 -2.41 9.44 3.76
CA PRO A 159 -1.81 9.67 5.08
C PRO A 159 -1.05 8.45 5.63
N VAL A 160 -1.32 7.25 5.12
CA VAL A 160 -0.65 5.99 5.49
C VAL A 160 -0.11 5.31 4.23
N PHE A 161 1.16 4.89 4.30
CA PHE A 161 1.85 4.12 3.26
C PHE A 161 2.13 2.71 3.77
N LEU A 162 1.64 1.69 3.07
CA LEU A 162 1.96 0.29 3.32
C LEU A 162 2.82 -0.25 2.18
N MET A 163 3.96 -0.87 2.50
CA MET A 163 4.89 -1.40 1.50
C MET A 163 5.18 -2.87 1.82
N ASP A 164 4.76 -3.78 0.93
CA ASP A 164 4.98 -5.22 1.07
C ASP A 164 6.21 -5.63 0.24
N GLU A 165 7.34 -5.84 0.91
CA GLU A 165 8.64 -6.18 0.32
C GLU A 165 9.04 -5.31 -0.90
N PRO A 166 9.04 -3.97 -0.76
CA PRO A 166 9.21 -3.07 -1.90
C PRO A 166 10.57 -3.19 -2.60
N LEU A 167 11.56 -3.86 -2.00
CA LEU A 167 12.91 -3.99 -2.52
C LEU A 167 13.26 -5.43 -2.94
N SER A 168 12.28 -6.35 -2.98
CA SER A 168 12.52 -7.78 -3.24
C SER A 168 13.14 -8.06 -4.62
N ASN A 169 12.81 -7.22 -5.62
CA ASN A 169 13.24 -7.40 -7.01
C ASN A 169 14.39 -6.45 -7.43
N LEU A 170 15.03 -5.75 -6.49
CA LEU A 170 16.25 -5.00 -6.77
C LEU A 170 17.44 -5.93 -6.79
N ASP A 171 18.37 -5.68 -7.75
CA ASP A 171 19.65 -6.38 -7.83
C ASP A 171 20.34 -6.44 -6.46
N ALA A 172 20.92 -7.62 -6.13
CA ALA A 172 21.58 -7.85 -4.86
C ALA A 172 22.73 -6.87 -4.55
N ARG A 173 23.17 -6.09 -5.55
CA ARG A 173 24.17 -5.01 -5.41
C ARG A 173 23.60 -3.67 -4.93
N LEU A 174 22.27 -3.54 -4.86
CA LEU A 174 21.56 -2.31 -4.46
C LEU A 174 20.73 -2.51 -3.17
N ARG A 175 20.85 -3.70 -2.55
CA ARG A 175 20.23 -4.02 -1.26
C ARG A 175 21.13 -3.62 -0.09
#